data_0a96d0835cb657e3b2a0fab51ba13ac9
#
_entry.id   0a96d0835cb657e3b2a0fab51ba13ac9
#
_cell.length_a   1.000
_cell.length_b   1.000
_cell.length_c   1.000
_cell.angle_alpha   90.00
_cell.angle_beta   90.00
_cell.angle_gamma   90.00
#
_symmetry.space_group_name_H-M   'P 1'
#
loop_
_entity.id
_entity.type
_entity.pdbx_description
1 polymer ?
#
loop_
_entity_poly.entity_id
_entity_poly.type
_entity_poly.pdbx_seq_one_letter_code
_entity_poly.pdbx_strand_id
1 'polypeptide(L)'
;LRMEAVELQTPSGAHPKRPVQGLSMERQEVSGTRFWTFMVDHFGSIESTFSNIFVVNHCPLLILGETGRNITPVDIPKSIINPILGLCDQHLKSVVDIMGIERIVGVGNYAKKRAKTIVPEIEIDAMWHPSPASPLANRNGGADWRENVASKLPVP
;
A
#
# COMPACT_ATOMS: atom_id res chain seq x y z
N LEU A 1 -0.85 14.54 0.69
CA LEU A 1 -2.24 15.01 0.70
C LEU A 1 -2.64 15.23 2.15
N ARG A 2 -2.78 16.48 2.59
CA ARG A 2 -3.41 16.83 3.86
C ARG A 2 -4.90 16.95 3.61
N MET A 3 -5.68 16.05 4.18
CA MET A 3 -7.13 16.22 4.26
C MET A 3 -7.46 17.06 5.48
N GLU A 4 -8.21 18.15 5.32
CA GLU A 4 -8.75 18.92 6.44
C GLU A 4 -10.05 18.27 6.92
N ALA A 5 -10.16 18.09 8.24
CA ALA A 5 -11.37 17.74 8.99
C ALA A 5 -12.09 16.42 8.60
N VAL A 6 -11.58 15.31 9.09
CA VAL A 6 -12.41 14.12 9.38
C VAL A 6 -12.26 13.84 10.87
N GLU A 7 -13.36 13.77 11.60
CA GLU A 7 -13.35 13.33 12.99
C GLU A 7 -13.05 11.82 13.02
N LEU A 8 -11.87 11.47 13.55
CA LEU A 8 -11.44 10.08 13.66
C LEU A 8 -11.70 9.57 15.07
N GLN A 9 -12.48 8.50 15.16
CA GLN A 9 -12.70 7.82 16.42
C GLN A 9 -11.52 6.91 16.73
N THR A 10 -10.96 7.05 17.93
CA THR A 10 -9.93 6.13 18.42
C THR A 10 -10.57 4.76 18.73
N PRO A 11 -10.10 3.65 18.15
CA PRO A 11 -10.60 2.32 18.48
C PRO A 11 -10.45 2.01 19.98
N SER A 12 -11.43 1.33 20.57
CA SER A 12 -11.40 0.94 21.99
C SER A 12 -10.18 0.07 22.37
N GLY A 13 -9.60 -0.65 21.41
CA GLY A 13 -8.40 -1.47 21.58
C GLY A 13 -7.11 -0.82 21.14
N ALA A 14 -7.05 0.50 21.00
CA ALA A 14 -5.82 1.19 20.58
C ALA A 14 -4.68 0.94 21.56
N HIS A 15 -3.50 0.60 20.99
CA HIS A 15 -2.32 0.32 21.81
C HIS A 15 -1.79 1.60 22.48
N PRO A 16 -1.53 1.63 23.82
CA PRO A 16 -1.19 2.86 24.53
C PRO A 16 0.08 3.55 24.04
N LYS A 17 1.07 2.78 23.52
CA LYS A 17 2.29 3.32 22.91
C LYS A 17 2.12 3.74 21.44
N ARG A 18 0.94 3.55 20.86
CA ARG A 18 0.62 3.88 19.47
C ARG A 18 -0.74 4.57 19.40
N PRO A 19 -0.85 5.79 19.94
CA PRO A 19 -2.10 6.53 19.87
C PRO A 19 -2.49 6.80 18.41
N VAL A 20 -3.78 6.78 18.14
CA VAL A 20 -4.31 7.15 16.82
C VAL A 20 -4.33 8.66 16.74
N GLN A 21 -3.43 9.24 15.94
CA GLN A 21 -3.33 10.69 15.74
C GLN A 21 -4.10 11.16 14.50
N GLY A 22 -4.38 10.23 13.58
CA GLY A 22 -5.14 10.52 12.38
C GLY A 22 -4.54 11.68 11.59
N LEU A 23 -5.38 12.65 11.24
CA LEU A 23 -4.98 13.80 10.43
C LEU A 23 -4.13 14.83 11.19
N SER A 24 -4.03 14.73 12.52
CA SER A 24 -3.14 15.58 13.34
C SER A 24 -1.69 15.09 13.35
N MET A 25 -1.38 13.98 12.67
CA MET A 25 -0.02 13.48 12.55
C MET A 25 0.84 14.45 11.74
N GLU A 26 1.87 14.99 12.36
CA GLU A 26 2.82 15.90 11.70
C GLU A 26 3.90 15.16 10.93
N ARG A 27 4.26 13.95 11.41
CA ARG A 27 5.31 13.14 10.80
C ARG A 27 4.82 12.51 9.50
N GLN A 28 5.55 12.80 8.40
CA GLN A 28 5.30 12.16 7.11
C GLN A 28 5.90 10.75 7.07
N GLU A 29 5.17 9.81 6.47
CA GLU A 29 5.65 8.47 6.20
C GLU A 29 6.53 8.48 4.93
N VAL A 30 7.79 8.06 5.08
CA VAL A 30 8.82 8.23 4.03
C VAL A 30 8.48 7.48 2.74
N SER A 31 7.96 6.25 2.84
CA SER A 31 7.58 5.45 1.66
C SER A 31 6.39 6.06 0.94
N GLY A 32 5.39 6.53 1.68
CA GLY A 32 4.22 7.20 1.13
C GLY A 32 4.58 8.51 0.46
N THR A 33 5.42 9.33 1.08
CA THR A 33 5.91 10.57 0.47
C THR A 33 6.62 10.29 -0.85
N ARG A 34 7.57 9.33 -0.87
CA ARG A 34 8.27 8.93 -2.10
C ARG A 34 7.30 8.46 -3.18
N PHE A 35 6.37 7.60 -2.82
CA PHE A 35 5.39 7.03 -3.74
C PHE A 35 4.48 8.11 -4.34
N TRP A 36 3.81 8.88 -3.51
CA TRP A 36 2.83 9.87 -3.98
C TRP A 36 3.46 11.05 -4.71
N THR A 37 4.65 11.52 -4.28
CA THR A 37 5.39 12.53 -5.05
C THR A 37 5.69 12.03 -6.45
N PHE A 38 6.18 10.78 -6.57
CA PHE A 38 6.45 10.21 -7.88
C PHE A 38 5.19 10.07 -8.74
N MET A 39 4.07 9.60 -8.17
CA MET A 39 2.82 9.43 -8.93
C MET A 39 2.29 10.77 -9.47
N VAL A 40 2.30 11.81 -8.64
CA VAL A 40 1.88 13.15 -9.07
C VAL A 40 2.83 13.73 -10.14
N ASP A 41 4.15 13.54 -9.98
CA ASP A 41 5.14 13.94 -10.99
C ASP A 41 4.91 13.21 -12.32
N HIS A 42 4.61 11.89 -12.26
CA HIS A 42 4.43 11.04 -13.45
C HIS A 42 3.15 11.40 -14.21
N PHE A 43 2.03 11.61 -13.52
CA PHE A 43 0.74 11.91 -14.14
C PHE A 43 0.46 13.41 -14.29
N GLY A 44 1.33 14.28 -13.80
CA GLY A 44 1.27 15.73 -13.95
C GLY A 44 0.35 16.47 -12.99
N SER A 45 -0.66 15.81 -12.38
CA SER A 45 -1.52 16.39 -11.36
C SER A 45 -2.10 15.35 -10.42
N ILE A 46 -2.70 15.79 -9.31
CA ILE A 46 -3.43 14.93 -8.37
C ILE A 46 -4.65 14.32 -9.05
N GLU A 47 -5.42 15.12 -9.77
CA GLU A 47 -6.63 14.71 -10.49
C GLU A 47 -6.30 13.65 -11.52
N SER A 48 -5.27 13.88 -12.34
CA SER A 48 -4.80 12.92 -13.33
C SER A 48 -4.31 11.62 -12.68
N THR A 49 -3.60 11.73 -11.54
CA THR A 49 -3.16 10.54 -10.79
C THR A 49 -4.34 9.66 -10.40
N PHE A 50 -5.35 10.23 -9.75
CA PHE A 50 -6.51 9.45 -9.28
C PHE A 50 -7.49 9.03 -10.38
N SER A 51 -7.40 9.64 -11.56
CA SER A 51 -8.13 9.18 -12.75
C SER A 51 -7.50 7.95 -13.40
N ASN A 52 -6.20 7.72 -13.18
CA ASN A 52 -5.45 6.63 -13.79
C ASN A 52 -5.15 5.47 -12.85
N ILE A 53 -5.04 5.71 -11.55
CA ILE A 53 -4.68 4.68 -10.58
C ILE A 53 -5.57 4.73 -9.33
N PHE A 54 -5.84 3.55 -8.79
CA PHE A 54 -6.41 3.37 -7.47
C PHE A 54 -5.42 2.56 -6.61
N VAL A 55 -5.16 3.02 -5.39
CA VAL A 55 -4.20 2.37 -4.48
C VAL A 55 -4.92 1.78 -3.28
N VAL A 56 -4.73 0.49 -3.06
CA VAL A 56 -5.33 -0.23 -1.93
C VAL A 56 -4.30 -1.11 -1.22
N ASN A 57 -4.35 -1.17 0.09
CA ASN A 57 -3.60 -2.15 0.86
C ASN A 57 -4.35 -3.49 0.86
N HIS A 58 -3.69 -4.59 0.49
CA HIS A 58 -4.27 -5.93 0.61
C HIS A 58 -4.74 -6.20 2.04
N CYS A 59 -3.89 -5.96 3.04
CA CYS A 59 -4.26 -6.02 4.45
C CYS A 59 -4.24 -4.61 5.05
N PRO A 60 -5.40 -3.98 5.26
CA PRO A 60 -5.47 -2.61 5.79
C PRO A 60 -5.28 -2.52 7.31
N LEU A 61 -5.00 -3.65 7.97
CA LEU A 61 -4.86 -3.70 9.42
C LEU A 61 -3.45 -3.32 9.87
N LEU A 62 -3.36 -2.46 10.89
CA LEU A 62 -2.15 -2.24 11.66
C LEU A 62 -2.10 -3.26 12.79
N ILE A 63 -1.23 -4.26 12.68
CA ILE A 63 -1.08 -5.30 13.69
C ILE A 63 0.11 -4.95 14.59
N LEU A 64 -0.15 -4.87 15.88
CA LEU A 64 0.85 -4.49 16.87
C LEU A 64 1.10 -5.62 17.87
N GLY A 65 2.35 -5.83 18.24
CA GLY A 65 2.72 -6.67 19.36
C GLY A 65 2.56 -5.94 20.69
N GLU A 66 2.68 -6.68 21.80
CA GLU A 66 2.55 -6.17 23.18
C GLU A 66 3.44 -4.95 23.48
N THR A 67 4.59 -4.84 22.80
CA THR A 67 5.52 -3.72 22.96
C THR A 67 5.16 -2.50 22.12
N GLY A 68 4.12 -2.58 21.26
CA GLY A 68 3.77 -1.57 20.28
C GLY A 68 4.63 -1.65 18.99
N ARG A 69 5.39 -2.74 18.82
CA ARG A 69 6.12 -3.00 17.57
C ARG A 69 5.12 -3.40 16.49
N ASN A 70 5.27 -2.84 15.29
CA ASN A 70 4.54 -3.31 14.11
C ASN A 70 4.93 -4.76 13.79
N ILE A 71 3.92 -5.60 13.59
CA ILE A 71 4.06 -7.02 13.22
C ILE A 71 3.48 -7.19 11.82
N THR A 72 4.21 -7.89 10.98
CA THR A 72 3.71 -8.23 9.64
C THR A 72 2.96 -9.58 9.66
N PRO A 73 2.08 -9.86 8.70
CA PRO A 73 1.37 -11.12 8.63
C PRO A 73 2.27 -12.36 8.64
N VAL A 74 3.52 -12.25 8.18
CA VAL A 74 4.48 -13.38 8.18
C VAL A 74 5.01 -13.73 9.57
N ASP A 75 4.91 -12.81 10.53
CA ASP A 75 5.36 -12.99 11.91
C ASP A 75 4.25 -13.64 12.79
N ILE A 76 3.06 -13.86 12.24
CA ILE A 76 1.90 -14.36 12.96
C ILE A 76 1.65 -15.83 12.61
N PRO A 77 1.29 -16.69 13.59
CA PRO A 77 0.94 -18.08 13.31
C PRO A 77 -0.14 -18.19 12.22
N LYS A 78 0.07 -19.07 11.26
CA LYS A 78 -0.83 -19.25 10.12
C LYS A 78 -2.28 -19.55 10.51
N SER A 79 -2.50 -20.25 11.60
CA SER A 79 -3.84 -20.54 12.13
C SER A 79 -4.62 -19.29 12.52
N ILE A 80 -3.91 -18.23 12.91
CA ILE A 80 -4.51 -16.94 13.30
C ILE A 80 -4.64 -16.01 12.10
N ILE A 81 -3.56 -15.89 11.30
CA ILE A 81 -3.54 -14.88 10.25
C ILE A 81 -4.29 -15.30 8.98
N ASN A 82 -4.36 -16.59 8.65
CA ASN A 82 -4.99 -17.04 7.40
C ASN A 82 -6.48 -16.69 7.29
N PRO A 83 -7.32 -16.83 8.32
CA PRO A 83 -8.72 -16.37 8.25
C PRO A 83 -8.82 -14.87 7.93
N ILE A 84 -7.97 -14.05 8.55
CA ILE A 84 -7.92 -12.59 8.32
C ILE A 84 -7.50 -12.29 6.88
N LEU A 85 -6.44 -12.95 6.40
CA LEU A 85 -5.98 -12.79 5.01
C LEU A 85 -7.04 -13.26 4.01
N GLY A 86 -7.83 -14.28 4.35
CA GLY A 86 -8.95 -14.72 3.51
C GLY A 86 -10.02 -13.63 3.34
N LEU A 87 -10.32 -12.85 4.37
CA LEU A 87 -11.20 -11.68 4.26
C LEU A 87 -10.56 -10.56 3.43
N CYS A 88 -9.25 -10.34 3.59
CA CYS A 88 -8.52 -9.38 2.78
C CYS A 88 -8.51 -9.76 1.29
N ASP A 89 -8.42 -11.07 0.99
CA ASP A 89 -8.50 -11.58 -0.38
C ASP A 89 -9.87 -11.30 -1.00
N GLN A 90 -10.95 -11.59 -0.26
CA GLN A 90 -12.32 -11.30 -0.70
C GLN A 90 -12.52 -9.80 -0.94
N HIS A 91 -11.98 -8.96 -0.05
CA HIS A 91 -12.02 -7.51 -0.22
C HIS A 91 -11.31 -7.07 -1.51
N LEU A 92 -10.07 -7.55 -1.75
CA LEU A 92 -9.34 -7.21 -2.98
C LEU A 92 -10.10 -7.65 -4.23
N LYS A 93 -10.65 -8.87 -4.22
CA LYS A 93 -11.48 -9.35 -5.32
C LYS A 93 -12.69 -8.44 -5.56
N SER A 94 -13.39 -8.07 -4.51
CA SER A 94 -14.54 -7.16 -4.62
C SER A 94 -14.15 -5.78 -5.18
N VAL A 95 -13.00 -5.24 -4.78
CA VAL A 95 -12.47 -3.98 -5.34
C VAL A 95 -12.21 -4.12 -6.84
N VAL A 96 -11.57 -5.21 -7.26
CA VAL A 96 -11.30 -5.48 -8.67
C VAL A 96 -12.60 -5.55 -9.48
N ASP A 97 -13.56 -6.32 -8.98
CA ASP A 97 -14.85 -6.53 -9.65
C ASP A 97 -15.67 -5.22 -9.76
N ILE A 98 -15.79 -4.47 -8.66
CA ILE A 98 -16.61 -3.24 -8.59
C ILE A 98 -16.01 -2.12 -9.44
N MET A 99 -14.68 -1.99 -9.43
CA MET A 99 -13.99 -0.92 -10.15
C MET A 99 -13.63 -1.29 -11.60
N GLY A 100 -13.88 -2.52 -12.02
CA GLY A 100 -13.55 -2.98 -13.38
C GLY A 100 -12.03 -2.94 -13.64
N ILE A 101 -11.21 -3.36 -12.67
CA ILE A 101 -9.76 -3.28 -12.78
C ILE A 101 -9.24 -4.32 -13.78
N GLU A 102 -8.54 -3.88 -14.79
CA GLU A 102 -7.96 -4.74 -15.84
C GLU A 102 -6.49 -5.08 -15.56
N ARG A 103 -5.80 -4.29 -14.73
CA ARG A 103 -4.38 -4.48 -14.43
C ARG A 103 -4.04 -4.14 -12.99
N ILE A 104 -3.20 -4.98 -12.37
CA ILE A 104 -2.70 -4.76 -11.00
C ILE A 104 -1.17 -4.63 -11.03
N VAL A 105 -0.64 -3.60 -10.39
CA VAL A 105 0.79 -3.45 -10.16
C VAL A 105 1.05 -3.57 -8.65
N GLY A 106 1.56 -4.72 -8.24
CA GLY A 106 1.89 -4.97 -6.84
C GLY A 106 3.08 -4.13 -6.38
N VAL A 107 2.91 -3.37 -5.29
CA VAL A 107 4.01 -2.66 -4.65
C VAL A 107 4.85 -3.65 -3.85
N GLY A 108 5.87 -4.20 -4.50
CA GLY A 108 6.71 -5.28 -4.00
C GLY A 108 6.17 -6.69 -4.31
N ASN A 109 7.02 -7.67 -4.08
CA ASN A 109 6.75 -9.08 -4.46
C ASN A 109 5.61 -9.73 -3.67
N TYR A 110 5.37 -9.32 -2.42
CA TYR A 110 4.26 -9.84 -1.64
C TYR A 110 2.93 -9.53 -2.31
N ALA A 111 2.71 -8.26 -2.65
CA ALA A 111 1.47 -7.80 -3.28
C ALA A 111 1.23 -8.50 -4.63
N LYS A 112 2.29 -8.60 -5.48
CA LYS A 112 2.22 -9.34 -6.75
C LYS A 112 1.80 -10.80 -6.55
N LYS A 113 2.48 -11.52 -5.64
CA LYS A 113 2.19 -12.94 -5.39
C LYS A 113 0.77 -13.13 -4.88
N ARG A 114 0.32 -12.25 -3.99
CA ARG A 114 -1.02 -12.34 -3.42
C ARG A 114 -2.08 -12.08 -4.47
N ALA A 115 -1.95 -11.00 -5.24
CA ALA A 115 -2.88 -10.70 -6.34
C ALA A 115 -2.98 -11.85 -7.35
N LYS A 116 -1.87 -12.48 -7.73
CA LYS A 116 -1.87 -13.65 -8.62
C LYS A 116 -2.66 -14.85 -8.09
N THR A 117 -2.73 -15.01 -6.79
CA THR A 117 -3.51 -16.09 -6.16
C THR A 117 -4.99 -15.77 -6.14
N ILE A 118 -5.36 -14.49 -6.03
CA ILE A 118 -6.74 -14.04 -5.82
C ILE A 118 -7.46 -13.83 -7.15
N VAL A 119 -6.80 -13.17 -8.10
CA VAL A 119 -7.35 -12.77 -9.40
C VAL A 119 -6.37 -13.12 -10.52
N PRO A 120 -6.14 -14.42 -10.77
CA PRO A 120 -5.13 -14.88 -11.75
C PRO A 120 -5.45 -14.48 -13.18
N GLU A 121 -6.70 -14.11 -13.48
CA GLU A 121 -7.20 -13.66 -14.77
C GLU A 121 -6.82 -12.23 -15.13
N ILE A 122 -6.41 -11.42 -14.14
CA ILE A 122 -5.99 -10.04 -14.35
C ILE A 122 -4.51 -9.96 -14.72
N GLU A 123 -4.14 -8.99 -15.55
CA GLU A 123 -2.71 -8.70 -15.79
C GLU A 123 -2.05 -8.22 -14.50
N ILE A 124 -1.01 -8.93 -14.04
CA ILE A 124 -0.36 -8.62 -12.75
C ILE A 124 1.15 -8.48 -12.93
N ASP A 125 1.63 -7.29 -12.61
CA ASP A 125 3.05 -6.97 -12.54
C ASP A 125 3.48 -6.53 -11.12
N ALA A 126 4.73 -6.12 -10.95
CA ALA A 126 5.24 -5.55 -9.71
C ALA A 126 6.17 -4.38 -9.97
N MET A 127 6.07 -3.38 -9.11
CA MET A 127 7.07 -2.34 -8.93
C MET A 127 7.89 -2.58 -7.65
N TRP A 128 9.07 -1.98 -7.59
CA TRP A 128 9.88 -2.06 -6.37
C TRP A 128 9.26 -1.27 -5.23
N HIS A 129 9.31 -1.83 -4.03
CA HIS A 129 8.74 -1.19 -2.85
C HIS A 129 9.51 0.10 -2.49
N PRO A 130 8.83 1.24 -2.24
CA PRO A 130 9.45 2.56 -2.03
C PRO A 130 10.15 2.71 -0.66
N SER A 131 10.12 1.68 0.20
CA SER A 131 10.67 1.74 1.55
C SER A 131 12.16 2.10 1.57
N PRO A 132 12.59 2.99 2.47
CA PRO A 132 14.01 3.27 2.71
C PRO A 132 14.82 2.02 3.11
N ALA A 133 14.18 1.01 3.68
CA ALA A 133 14.80 -0.27 4.00
C ALA A 133 15.02 -1.18 2.77
N SER A 134 14.45 -0.84 1.62
CA SER A 134 14.63 -1.60 0.38
C SER A 134 15.93 -1.16 -0.32
N PRO A 135 16.92 -2.05 -0.51
CA PRO A 135 18.15 -1.70 -1.25
C PRO A 135 17.84 -1.22 -2.67
N LEU A 136 16.84 -1.80 -3.33
CA LEU A 136 16.45 -1.43 -4.70
C LEU A 136 15.87 -0.01 -4.77
N ALA A 137 15.17 0.43 -3.72
CA ALA A 137 14.60 1.77 -3.69
C ALA A 137 15.66 2.89 -3.56
N ASN A 138 16.86 2.55 -3.13
CA ASN A 138 17.92 3.53 -2.87
C ASN A 138 19.06 3.47 -3.90
N ARG A 139 19.01 2.54 -4.87
CA ARG A 139 20.03 2.46 -5.92
C ARG A 139 20.09 3.76 -6.72
N ASN A 140 21.30 4.20 -7.02
CA ASN A 140 21.58 5.44 -7.74
C ASN A 140 20.79 6.64 -7.18
N GLY A 141 20.75 6.78 -5.83
CA GLY A 141 20.00 7.86 -5.19
C GLY A 141 18.48 7.80 -5.41
N GLY A 142 17.95 6.62 -5.79
CA GLY A 142 16.54 6.41 -6.08
C GLY A 142 16.16 6.55 -7.56
N ALA A 143 17.11 6.84 -8.46
CA ALA A 143 16.83 6.95 -9.89
C ALA A 143 16.34 5.63 -10.49
N ASP A 144 17.01 4.52 -10.18
CA ASP A 144 16.61 3.18 -10.64
C ASP A 144 15.21 2.80 -10.20
N TRP A 145 14.82 3.22 -8.98
CA TRP A 145 13.46 2.99 -8.48
C TRP A 145 12.43 3.78 -9.30
N ARG A 146 12.71 5.04 -9.60
CA ARG A 146 11.81 5.88 -10.43
C ARG A 146 11.62 5.28 -11.81
N GLU A 147 12.69 4.82 -12.44
CA GLU A 147 12.65 4.17 -13.76
C GLU A 147 11.85 2.86 -13.71
N ASN A 148 12.10 2.01 -12.70
CA ASN A 148 11.36 0.78 -12.51
C ASN A 148 9.86 1.04 -12.34
N VAL A 149 9.47 2.03 -11.54
CA VAL A 149 8.05 2.37 -11.32
C VAL A 149 7.44 2.93 -12.59
N ALA A 150 8.10 3.88 -13.27
CA ALA A 150 7.62 4.45 -14.54
C ALA A 150 7.33 3.36 -15.59
N SER A 151 8.21 2.36 -15.70
CA SER A 151 8.05 1.24 -16.65
C SER A 151 6.83 0.35 -16.38
N LYS A 152 6.16 0.49 -15.22
CA LYS A 152 5.01 -0.31 -14.79
C LYS A 152 3.69 0.44 -14.84
N LEU A 153 3.74 1.73 -15.04
CA LEU A 153 2.55 2.58 -15.08
C LEU A 153 2.11 2.86 -16.53
N PRO A 154 0.84 3.22 -16.74
CA PRO A 154 0.42 3.74 -18.03
C PRO A 154 1.18 5.03 -18.34
N VAL A 155 1.35 5.29 -19.64
CA VAL A 155 1.91 6.57 -20.12
C VAL A 155 0.92 7.68 -19.79
N PRO A 156 1.40 8.82 -19.26
CA PRO A 156 0.54 9.96 -18.92
C PRO A 156 -0.28 10.50 -20.09
#